data_b1a72c466692ed8b886a6224f9833d42
#
_entry.id   b1a72c466692ed8b886a6224f9833d42
#
_cell.length_a   1.000
_cell.length_b   1.000
_cell.length_c   1.000
_cell.angle_alpha   90.00
_cell.angle_beta   90.00
_cell.angle_gamma   90.00
#
_symmetry.space_group_name_H-M   'P 1'
#
loop_
_entity.id
_entity.type
_entity.pdbx_description
1 polymer ?
#
loop_
_entity_poly.entity_id
_entity_poly.type
_entity_poly.pdbx_seq_one_letter_code
_entity_poly.pdbx_strand_id
1 'polypeptide(L)'
;LESYYPDSSNTSQKRAKKIVQKFIDDYPGVEKGLLLQGSIGLGKTQLLCSIAAELMRKDEKIDVYYIDWNDLVREMRTGEDFSTRDFAGINNLMTKLVKVELLLFDELASSHVSQWVSDYIYYLINKRYNNKKMTVFATNFYDKTYKSNTETLEQRMGSRLRSRLYEMAQAVEVRGADFRQKNM
;
A
#
# COMPACT_ATOMS: atom_id res chain seq x y z
N LEU A 1 10.69 -13.57 -1.34
CA LEU A 1 11.50 -12.57 -0.61
C LEU A 1 13.02 -12.71 -0.89
N GLU A 2 13.41 -13.70 -1.67
CA GLU A 2 14.80 -13.97 -2.04
C GLU A 2 15.42 -12.84 -2.86
N SER A 3 14.63 -12.18 -3.69
CA SER A 3 15.07 -11.07 -4.55
C SER A 3 15.27 -9.74 -3.82
N TYR A 4 14.81 -9.60 -2.56
CA TYR A 4 15.02 -8.39 -1.78
C TYR A 4 16.34 -8.48 -1.00
N TYR A 5 17.32 -7.71 -1.43
CA TYR A 5 18.65 -7.62 -0.82
C TYR A 5 18.80 -6.33 0.00
N PRO A 6 18.59 -6.39 1.34
CA PRO A 6 18.84 -5.22 2.18
C PRO A 6 20.32 -4.88 2.17
N ASP A 7 20.65 -3.61 2.20
CA ASP A 7 22.02 -3.16 2.42
C ASP A 7 22.57 -3.78 3.72
N SER A 8 23.76 -4.37 3.65
CA SER A 8 24.38 -5.10 4.77
C SER A 8 24.59 -4.24 6.02
N SER A 9 24.74 -2.93 5.85
CA SER A 9 24.86 -1.94 6.93
C SER A 9 23.50 -1.38 7.40
N ASN A 10 22.41 -1.60 6.66
CA ASN A 10 21.12 -0.96 6.91
C ASN A 10 20.20 -1.80 7.81
N THR A 11 20.19 -1.48 9.08
CA THR A 11 19.37 -2.16 10.09
C THR A 11 17.85 -2.03 9.81
N SER A 12 17.40 -0.88 9.27
CA SER A 12 16.00 -0.64 8.96
C SER A 12 15.48 -1.58 7.85
N GLN A 13 16.24 -1.75 6.78
CA GLN A 13 15.89 -2.65 5.67
C GLN A 13 15.90 -4.12 6.11
N LYS A 14 16.89 -4.53 6.93
CA LYS A 14 16.92 -5.87 7.52
C LYS A 14 15.71 -6.13 8.40
N ARG A 15 15.33 -5.13 9.22
CA ARG A 15 14.13 -5.21 10.07
C ARG A 15 12.86 -5.33 9.23
N ALA A 16 12.74 -4.51 8.19
CA ALA A 16 11.59 -4.57 7.28
C ALA A 16 11.47 -5.95 6.63
N LYS A 17 12.57 -6.51 6.10
CA LYS A 17 12.60 -7.87 5.55
C LYS A 17 12.11 -8.92 6.56
N LYS A 18 12.59 -8.84 7.81
CA LYS A 18 12.17 -9.78 8.88
C LYS A 18 10.68 -9.66 9.20
N ILE A 19 10.13 -8.43 9.26
CA ILE A 19 8.70 -8.21 9.53
C ILE A 19 7.86 -8.76 8.38
N VAL A 20 8.26 -8.49 7.13
CA VAL A 20 7.58 -9.02 5.95
C VAL A 20 7.65 -10.55 5.90
N GLN A 21 8.80 -11.16 6.22
CA GLN A 21 8.93 -12.61 6.28
C GLN A 21 7.98 -13.18 7.34
N LYS A 22 7.97 -12.60 8.54
CA LYS A 22 7.06 -13.03 9.60
C LYS A 22 5.59 -12.90 9.18
N PHE A 23 5.20 -11.80 8.51
CA PHE A 23 3.86 -11.64 7.97
C PHE A 23 3.49 -12.78 7.00
N ILE A 24 4.40 -13.13 6.08
CA ILE A 24 4.21 -14.24 5.13
C ILE A 24 4.10 -15.59 5.85
N ASP A 25 4.89 -15.80 6.89
CA ASP A 25 4.93 -17.07 7.61
C ASP A 25 3.67 -17.29 8.47
N ASP A 26 3.19 -16.22 9.08
CA ASP A 26 2.01 -16.24 9.96
C ASP A 26 0.67 -16.13 9.20
N TYR A 27 0.68 -15.75 7.89
CA TYR A 27 -0.53 -15.62 7.09
C TYR A 27 -1.21 -16.98 6.86
N PRO A 28 -2.56 -17.10 6.98
CA PRO A 28 -3.58 -16.04 7.15
C PRO A 28 -3.89 -15.68 8.61
N GLY A 29 -3.18 -16.22 9.60
CA GLY A 29 -3.42 -16.00 11.03
C GLY A 29 -3.02 -14.61 11.56
N VAL A 30 -2.65 -13.67 10.69
CA VAL A 30 -2.26 -12.31 11.07
C VAL A 30 -3.49 -11.42 11.31
N GLU A 31 -3.44 -10.58 12.34
CA GLU A 31 -4.52 -9.65 12.67
C GLU A 31 -4.48 -8.36 11.84
N LYS A 32 -3.29 -7.93 11.44
CA LYS A 32 -3.07 -6.66 10.72
C LYS A 32 -2.22 -6.88 9.48
N GLY A 33 -2.52 -6.08 8.45
CA GLY A 33 -1.65 -5.92 7.30
C GLY A 33 -0.36 -5.15 7.63
N LEU A 34 0.34 -4.68 6.61
CA LEU A 34 1.55 -3.87 6.76
C LEU A 34 1.36 -2.51 6.07
N LEU A 35 1.95 -1.46 6.66
CA LEU A 35 2.10 -0.14 6.05
C LEU A 35 3.59 0.14 5.87
N LEU A 36 4.12 -0.14 4.68
CA LEU A 36 5.52 0.09 4.33
C LEU A 36 5.73 1.57 4.03
N GLN A 37 6.47 2.27 4.89
CA GLN A 37 6.75 3.70 4.77
C GLN A 37 8.22 3.93 4.47
N GLY A 38 8.54 4.80 3.53
CA GLY A 38 9.94 5.11 3.23
C GLY A 38 10.12 5.89 1.94
N SER A 39 11.24 6.55 1.77
CA SER A 39 11.57 7.33 0.57
C SER A 39 11.51 6.48 -0.71
N ILE A 40 11.58 7.14 -1.86
CA ILE A 40 11.66 6.49 -3.17
C ILE A 40 12.92 5.62 -3.24
N GLY A 41 12.85 4.51 -4.00
CA GLY A 41 14.02 3.66 -4.28
C GLY A 41 14.46 2.73 -3.14
N LEU A 42 13.65 2.57 -2.08
CA LEU A 42 13.97 1.68 -0.95
C LEU A 42 13.43 0.24 -1.08
N GLY A 43 12.83 -0.09 -2.23
CA GLY A 43 12.36 -1.46 -2.50
C GLY A 43 11.00 -1.81 -1.88
N LYS A 44 10.15 -0.84 -1.53
CA LYS A 44 8.81 -1.10 -0.96
C LYS A 44 7.93 -1.92 -1.92
N THR A 45 7.86 -1.51 -3.19
CA THR A 45 7.17 -2.26 -4.25
C THR A 45 7.70 -3.70 -4.36
N GLN A 46 9.02 -3.89 -4.25
CA GLN A 46 9.64 -5.21 -4.29
C GLN A 46 9.20 -6.06 -3.09
N LEU A 47 9.08 -5.46 -1.91
CA LEU A 47 8.54 -6.15 -0.73
C LEU A 47 7.07 -6.53 -0.94
N LEU A 48 6.23 -5.63 -1.49
CA LEU A 48 4.84 -5.95 -1.84
C LEU A 48 4.74 -7.12 -2.82
N CYS A 49 5.48 -7.08 -3.93
CA CYS A 49 5.50 -8.16 -4.92
C CYS A 49 6.02 -9.47 -4.33
N SER A 50 6.99 -9.40 -3.40
CA SER A 50 7.49 -10.58 -2.71
C SER A 50 6.42 -11.22 -1.81
N ILE A 51 5.60 -10.41 -1.12
CA ILE A 51 4.47 -10.91 -0.33
C ILE A 51 3.52 -11.69 -1.23
N ALA A 52 3.08 -11.09 -2.35
CA ALA A 52 2.19 -11.76 -3.29
C ALA A 52 2.77 -13.10 -3.77
N ALA A 53 4.01 -13.07 -4.28
CA ALA A 53 4.66 -14.25 -4.85
C ALA A 53 4.82 -15.39 -3.83
N GLU A 54 5.19 -15.06 -2.59
CA GLU A 54 5.37 -16.07 -1.54
C GLU A 54 4.03 -16.67 -1.08
N LEU A 55 3.00 -15.84 -0.91
CA LEU A 55 1.69 -16.32 -0.49
C LEU A 55 1.01 -17.15 -1.58
N MET A 56 1.08 -16.72 -2.86
CA MET A 56 0.58 -17.51 -3.99
C MET A 56 1.34 -18.82 -4.20
N ARG A 57 2.60 -18.90 -3.79
CA ARG A 57 3.37 -20.16 -3.80
C ARG A 57 2.94 -21.10 -2.68
N LYS A 58 2.54 -20.56 -1.51
CA LYS A 58 2.02 -21.35 -0.38
C LYS A 58 0.59 -21.83 -0.63
N ASP A 59 -0.24 -21.01 -1.26
CA ASP A 59 -1.62 -21.34 -1.60
C ASP A 59 -2.00 -20.70 -2.95
N GLU A 60 -2.12 -21.52 -3.99
CA GLU A 60 -2.50 -21.08 -5.34
C GLU A 60 -3.93 -20.52 -5.43
N LYS A 61 -4.77 -20.77 -4.42
CA LYS A 61 -6.16 -20.30 -4.39
C LYS A 61 -6.32 -18.94 -3.70
N ILE A 62 -5.25 -18.39 -3.12
CA ILE A 62 -5.34 -17.08 -2.47
C ILE A 62 -5.73 -16.01 -3.47
N ASP A 63 -6.78 -15.25 -3.15
CA ASP A 63 -7.25 -14.14 -4.00
C ASP A 63 -6.45 -12.87 -3.65
N VAL A 64 -5.42 -12.59 -4.46
CA VAL A 64 -4.52 -11.43 -4.31
C VAL A 64 -4.76 -10.43 -5.42
N TYR A 65 -4.87 -9.17 -5.09
CA TYR A 65 -4.92 -8.08 -6.05
C TYR A 65 -3.88 -7.01 -5.74
N TYR A 66 -3.11 -6.62 -6.76
CA TYR A 66 -2.18 -5.49 -6.69
C TYR A 66 -2.80 -4.29 -7.42
N ILE A 67 -2.73 -3.13 -6.80
CA ILE A 67 -3.11 -1.87 -7.41
C ILE A 67 -2.13 -0.77 -7.04
N ASP A 68 -1.76 0.04 -8.03
CA ASP A 68 -1.01 1.28 -7.85
C ASP A 68 -1.98 2.45 -7.63
N TRP A 69 -1.59 3.41 -6.80
CA TRP A 69 -2.39 4.60 -6.51
C TRP A 69 -2.79 5.38 -7.76
N ASN A 70 -1.83 5.62 -8.67
CA ASN A 70 -2.10 6.42 -9.86
C ASN A 70 -3.00 5.68 -10.85
N ASP A 71 -2.89 4.34 -10.92
CA ASP A 71 -3.81 3.53 -11.72
C ASP A 71 -5.23 3.60 -11.17
N LEU A 72 -5.41 3.47 -9.85
CA LEU A 72 -6.71 3.62 -9.22
C LEU A 72 -7.30 5.02 -9.44
N VAL A 73 -6.49 6.06 -9.25
CA VAL A 73 -6.91 7.46 -9.48
C VAL A 73 -7.29 7.69 -10.94
N ARG A 74 -6.56 7.13 -11.89
CA ARG A 74 -6.86 7.23 -13.33
C ARG A 74 -8.20 6.59 -13.65
N GLU A 75 -8.46 5.37 -13.17
CA GLU A 75 -9.75 4.70 -13.36
C GLU A 75 -10.91 5.51 -12.75
N MET A 76 -10.70 6.13 -11.59
CA MET A 76 -11.72 6.96 -10.95
C MET A 76 -11.98 8.26 -11.69
N ARG A 77 -10.95 8.89 -12.29
CA ARG A 77 -11.12 10.15 -13.05
C ARG A 77 -12.03 10.00 -14.26
N THR A 78 -12.12 8.82 -14.87
CA THR A 78 -13.09 8.53 -15.93
C THR A 78 -14.54 8.71 -15.45
N GLY A 79 -14.80 8.60 -14.15
CA GLY A 79 -16.12 8.85 -13.55
C GLY A 79 -16.35 10.31 -13.09
N GLU A 80 -15.33 11.16 -13.04
CA GLU A 80 -15.50 12.59 -12.70
C GLU A 80 -16.06 13.37 -13.87
N ASP A 81 -15.73 12.99 -15.11
CA ASP A 81 -16.26 13.64 -16.30
C ASP A 81 -17.69 13.18 -16.57
N PHE A 82 -18.64 14.11 -16.43
CA PHE A 82 -20.08 13.86 -16.64
C PHE A 82 -20.44 13.41 -18.05
N SER A 83 -19.56 13.65 -19.03
CA SER A 83 -19.76 13.29 -20.44
C SER A 83 -19.32 11.86 -20.78
N THR A 84 -18.41 11.29 -19.98
CA THR A 84 -17.78 9.96 -20.23
C THR A 84 -17.91 8.97 -19.09
N ARG A 85 -18.82 9.22 -18.13
CA ARG A 85 -18.93 8.42 -16.89
C ARG A 85 -19.11 6.93 -17.14
N ASP A 86 -18.09 6.17 -16.88
CA ASP A 86 -18.17 4.71 -16.73
C ASP A 86 -18.38 4.29 -15.25
N PHE A 87 -19.55 4.61 -14.71
CA PHE A 87 -19.92 4.16 -13.37
C PHE A 87 -19.92 2.65 -13.21
N ALA A 88 -20.19 1.90 -14.27
CA ALA A 88 -20.23 0.44 -14.22
C ALA A 88 -18.81 -0.10 -14.01
N GLY A 89 -17.81 0.40 -14.74
CA GLY A 89 -16.41 0.02 -14.59
C GLY A 89 -15.87 0.34 -13.20
N ILE A 90 -16.12 1.58 -12.71
CA ILE A 90 -15.70 1.99 -11.36
C ILE A 90 -16.34 1.12 -10.29
N ASN A 91 -17.64 0.87 -10.36
CA ASN A 91 -18.35 0.04 -9.39
C ASN A 91 -17.86 -1.40 -9.40
N ASN A 92 -17.55 -1.95 -10.57
CA ASN A 92 -16.98 -3.29 -10.72
C ASN A 92 -15.58 -3.37 -10.09
N LEU A 93 -14.71 -2.39 -10.38
CA LEU A 93 -13.37 -2.29 -9.77
C LEU A 93 -13.48 -2.17 -8.25
N MET A 94 -14.29 -1.25 -7.74
CA MET A 94 -14.49 -1.06 -6.31
C MET A 94 -15.03 -2.32 -5.63
N THR A 95 -15.97 -3.00 -6.25
CA THR A 95 -16.52 -4.27 -5.74
C THR A 95 -15.43 -5.33 -5.65
N LYS A 96 -14.57 -5.43 -6.67
CA LYS A 96 -13.42 -6.35 -6.67
C LYS A 96 -12.44 -6.00 -5.55
N LEU A 97 -12.02 -4.73 -5.46
CA LEU A 97 -11.07 -4.26 -4.45
C LEU A 97 -11.59 -4.43 -3.01
N VAL A 98 -12.89 -4.29 -2.80
CA VAL A 98 -13.51 -4.53 -1.48
C VAL A 98 -13.52 -6.01 -1.12
N LYS A 99 -13.75 -6.91 -2.09
CA LYS A 99 -13.97 -8.35 -1.85
C LYS A 99 -12.68 -9.16 -1.79
N VAL A 100 -11.66 -8.77 -2.56
CA VAL A 100 -10.40 -9.52 -2.65
C VAL A 100 -9.83 -9.83 -1.26
N GLU A 101 -9.28 -11.02 -1.08
CA GLU A 101 -8.77 -11.47 0.22
C GLU A 101 -7.59 -10.63 0.68
N LEU A 102 -6.58 -10.52 -0.15
CA LEU A 102 -5.39 -9.70 0.10
C LEU A 102 -5.26 -8.60 -0.95
N LEU A 103 -5.32 -7.35 -0.52
CA LEU A 103 -5.05 -6.19 -1.36
C LEU A 103 -3.64 -5.66 -1.10
N LEU A 104 -2.85 -5.54 -2.15
CA LEU A 104 -1.56 -4.86 -2.16
C LEU A 104 -1.75 -3.48 -2.79
N PHE A 105 -1.66 -2.44 -1.99
CA PHE A 105 -1.92 -1.07 -2.43
C PHE A 105 -0.62 -0.28 -2.43
N ASP A 106 -0.03 -0.10 -3.61
CA ASP A 106 1.26 0.57 -3.78
C ASP A 106 1.12 2.07 -4.02
N GLU A 107 2.20 2.79 -3.79
CA GLU A 107 2.36 4.24 -3.97
C GLU A 107 1.25 5.09 -3.33
N LEU A 108 0.67 4.61 -2.22
CA LEU A 108 -0.43 5.27 -1.52
C LEU A 108 -0.15 6.75 -1.29
N ALA A 109 -1.07 7.62 -1.74
CA ALA A 109 -1.01 9.08 -1.65
C ALA A 109 0.06 9.74 -2.53
N SER A 110 0.61 9.07 -3.54
CA SER A 110 1.67 9.61 -4.41
C SER A 110 1.27 10.86 -5.18
N SER A 111 -0.01 11.04 -5.51
CA SER A 111 -0.55 12.25 -6.15
C SER A 111 -1.71 12.84 -5.34
N HIS A 112 -1.93 14.16 -5.51
CA HIS A 112 -3.14 14.81 -5.00
C HIS A 112 -4.36 14.39 -5.80
N VAL A 113 -5.46 14.24 -5.11
CA VAL A 113 -6.74 13.82 -5.68
C VAL A 113 -7.84 14.79 -5.34
N SER A 114 -8.91 14.79 -6.14
CA SER A 114 -10.13 15.54 -5.82
C SER A 114 -10.83 14.98 -4.58
N GLN A 115 -11.72 15.77 -3.99
CA GLN A 115 -12.51 15.33 -2.85
C GLN A 115 -13.33 14.09 -3.20
N TRP A 116 -13.89 14.04 -4.40
CA TRP A 116 -14.67 12.90 -4.89
C TRP A 116 -13.84 11.60 -4.90
N VAL A 117 -12.62 11.62 -5.47
CA VAL A 117 -11.72 10.46 -5.46
C VAL A 117 -11.31 10.08 -4.03
N SER A 118 -11.03 11.07 -3.18
CA SER A 118 -10.69 10.85 -1.78
C SER A 118 -11.81 10.12 -1.02
N ASP A 119 -13.07 10.48 -1.28
CA ASP A 119 -14.23 9.84 -0.66
C ASP A 119 -14.38 8.37 -1.09
N TYR A 120 -14.10 8.03 -2.34
CA TYR A 120 -14.08 6.65 -2.82
C TYR A 120 -12.94 5.82 -2.19
N ILE A 121 -11.76 6.39 -2.07
CA ILE A 121 -10.62 5.73 -1.40
C ILE A 121 -10.94 5.49 0.07
N TYR A 122 -11.53 6.49 0.75
CA TYR A 122 -11.99 6.34 2.12
C TYR A 122 -13.05 5.23 2.23
N TYR A 123 -14.02 5.19 1.32
CA TYR A 123 -15.02 4.13 1.25
C TYR A 123 -14.37 2.75 1.10
N LEU A 124 -13.43 2.59 0.16
CA LEU A 124 -12.70 1.34 -0.07
C LEU A 124 -12.02 0.85 1.21
N ILE A 125 -11.20 1.69 1.81
CA ILE A 125 -10.41 1.35 2.99
C ILE A 125 -11.32 1.03 4.17
N ASN A 126 -12.38 1.82 4.37
CA ASN A 126 -13.34 1.60 5.46
C ASN A 126 -14.16 0.32 5.27
N LYS A 127 -14.56 -0.02 4.03
CA LYS A 127 -15.23 -1.30 3.74
C LYS A 127 -14.31 -2.48 3.99
N ARG A 128 -13.04 -2.43 3.59
CA ARG A 128 -12.07 -3.49 3.85
C ARG A 128 -11.81 -3.66 5.34
N TYR A 129 -11.69 -2.55 6.08
CA TYR A 129 -11.58 -2.56 7.54
C TYR A 129 -12.76 -3.28 8.19
N ASN A 130 -14.00 -2.86 7.89
CA ASN A 130 -15.21 -3.44 8.47
C ASN A 130 -15.38 -4.93 8.12
N ASN A 131 -14.93 -5.33 6.94
CA ASN A 131 -14.99 -6.72 6.46
C ASN A 131 -13.74 -7.54 6.88
N LYS A 132 -12.84 -6.99 7.70
CA LYS A 132 -11.59 -7.62 8.14
C LYS A 132 -10.73 -8.15 6.97
N LYS A 133 -10.77 -7.47 5.82
CA LYS A 133 -10.00 -7.84 4.64
C LYS A 133 -8.56 -7.37 4.74
N MET A 134 -7.62 -8.29 4.54
CA MET A 134 -6.20 -8.03 4.69
C MET A 134 -5.69 -7.06 3.62
N THR A 135 -4.97 -6.01 4.04
CA THR A 135 -4.42 -5.01 3.13
C THR A 135 -2.98 -4.67 3.52
N VAL A 136 -2.08 -4.70 2.54
CA VAL A 136 -0.71 -4.24 2.68
C VAL A 136 -0.54 -2.98 1.85
N PHE A 137 -0.07 -1.92 2.47
CA PHE A 137 0.13 -0.62 1.86
C PHE A 137 1.62 -0.31 1.70
N ALA A 138 1.98 0.41 0.63
CA ALA A 138 3.28 1.07 0.53
C ALA A 138 3.08 2.56 0.21
N THR A 139 3.88 3.41 0.84
CA THR A 139 3.83 4.86 0.66
C THR A 139 5.20 5.50 0.77
N ASN A 140 5.40 6.61 0.07
CA ASN A 140 6.61 7.42 0.19
C ASN A 140 6.54 8.43 1.35
N PHE A 141 5.40 8.52 2.03
CA PHE A 141 5.17 9.46 3.13
C PHE A 141 5.34 8.81 4.48
N TYR A 142 6.04 9.51 5.36
CA TYR A 142 6.15 9.14 6.77
C TYR A 142 5.02 9.78 7.58
N ASP A 143 4.78 9.25 8.76
CA ASP A 143 3.81 9.82 9.70
C ASP A 143 4.34 11.09 10.39
N LYS A 144 5.66 11.18 10.55
CA LYS A 144 6.34 12.34 11.13
C LYS A 144 7.26 12.98 10.11
N THR A 145 7.29 14.30 10.11
CA THR A 145 8.27 15.06 9.31
C THR A 145 9.67 14.85 9.86
N TYR A 146 10.54 14.28 9.06
CA TYR A 146 11.98 14.18 9.37
C TYR A 146 12.79 15.35 8.80
N LYS A 147 12.20 16.14 7.89
CA LYS A 147 12.78 17.35 7.30
C LYS A 147 11.68 18.42 7.23
N SER A 148 12.05 19.67 7.43
CA SER A 148 11.15 20.82 7.55
C SER A 148 10.19 21.08 6.38
N ASN A 149 10.35 20.41 5.21
CA ASN A 149 9.53 20.64 4.01
C ASN A 149 8.97 19.35 3.41
N THR A 150 8.87 18.25 4.16
CA THR A 150 8.26 17.02 3.66
C THR A 150 6.84 16.87 4.19
N GLU A 151 5.87 16.71 3.30
CA GLU A 151 4.50 16.39 3.69
C GLU A 151 4.43 15.05 4.43
N THR A 152 3.55 14.97 5.42
CA THR A 152 3.24 13.73 6.11
C THR A 152 2.11 12.99 5.42
N LEU A 153 1.96 11.70 5.75
CA LEU A 153 0.83 10.91 5.30
C LEU A 153 -0.52 11.54 5.73
N GLU A 154 -0.57 12.11 6.93
CA GLU A 154 -1.77 12.81 7.42
C GLU A 154 -2.11 14.05 6.61
N GLN A 155 -1.11 14.86 6.24
CA GLN A 155 -1.32 16.04 5.39
C GLN A 155 -1.83 15.68 4.00
N ARG A 156 -1.41 14.51 3.49
CA ARG A 156 -1.84 14.02 2.16
C ARG A 156 -3.23 13.42 2.15
N MET A 157 -3.61 12.69 3.17
CA MET A 157 -4.82 11.85 3.16
C MET A 157 -5.87 12.26 4.21
N GLY A 158 -5.51 13.17 5.09
CA GLY A 158 -6.34 13.57 6.22
C GLY A 158 -6.28 12.60 7.42
N SER A 159 -6.61 13.13 8.60
CA SER A 159 -6.51 12.41 9.88
C SER A 159 -7.39 11.16 9.95
N ARG A 160 -8.59 11.19 9.35
CA ARG A 160 -9.53 10.05 9.35
C ARG A 160 -8.94 8.83 8.65
N LEU A 161 -8.39 9.02 7.44
CA LEU A 161 -7.85 7.92 6.66
C LEU A 161 -6.56 7.41 7.30
N ARG A 162 -5.69 8.31 7.76
CA ARG A 162 -4.49 7.96 8.52
C ARG A 162 -4.83 7.07 9.73
N SER A 163 -5.81 7.48 10.57
CA SER A 163 -6.23 6.69 11.72
C SER A 163 -6.62 5.26 11.31
N ARG A 164 -7.40 5.13 10.25
CA ARG A 164 -7.85 3.83 9.75
C ARG A 164 -6.70 2.95 9.26
N LEU A 165 -5.71 3.54 8.58
CA LEU A 165 -4.52 2.80 8.14
C LEU A 165 -3.75 2.19 9.31
N TYR A 166 -3.58 2.93 10.42
CA TYR A 166 -2.88 2.43 11.61
C TYR A 166 -3.67 1.41 12.42
N GLU A 167 -5.00 1.42 12.31
CA GLU A 167 -5.84 0.35 12.87
C GLU A 167 -5.70 -0.95 12.07
N MET A 168 -5.63 -0.84 10.72
CA MET A 168 -5.59 -1.99 9.81
C MET A 168 -4.22 -2.59 9.61
N ALA A 169 -3.15 -1.80 9.77
CA ALA A 169 -1.82 -2.18 9.36
C ALA A 169 -0.76 -1.78 10.38
N GLN A 170 0.23 -2.65 10.53
CA GLN A 170 1.45 -2.36 11.28
C GLN A 170 2.38 -1.49 10.44
N ALA A 171 2.77 -0.33 10.98
CA ALA A 171 3.73 0.54 10.31
C ALA A 171 5.14 -0.07 10.31
N VAL A 172 5.76 -0.10 9.14
CA VAL A 172 7.12 -0.61 8.91
C VAL A 172 7.90 0.46 8.17
N GLU A 173 8.78 1.14 8.88
CA GLU A 173 9.64 2.15 8.26
C GLU A 173 10.83 1.49 7.55
N VAL A 174 11.03 1.86 6.29
CA VAL A 174 12.18 1.48 5.47
C VAL A 174 13.01 2.74 5.22
N ARG A 175 14.23 2.78 5.74
CA ARG A 175 15.15 3.91 5.61
C ARG A 175 16.37 3.51 4.81
N GLY A 176 17.03 4.48 4.19
CA GLY A 176 18.28 4.24 3.45
C GLY A 176 18.46 5.24 2.32
N ALA A 177 19.49 5.00 1.51
CA ALA A 177 19.72 5.68 0.25
C ALA A 177 18.92 4.99 -0.87
N ASP A 178 18.59 5.74 -1.92
CA ASP A 178 17.95 5.20 -3.11
C ASP A 178 18.87 4.16 -3.80
N PHE A 179 18.40 2.92 -3.89
CA PHE A 179 19.16 1.84 -4.54
C PHE A 179 19.41 2.08 -6.03
N ARG A 180 18.54 2.86 -6.69
CA ARG A 180 18.67 3.16 -8.12
C ARG A 180 19.89 4.04 -8.40
N GLN A 181 20.30 4.87 -7.40
CA GLN A 181 21.46 5.77 -7.51
C GLN A 181 22.78 5.06 -7.19
N LYS A 182 22.77 3.90 -6.54
CA LYS A 182 24.01 3.15 -6.22
C LYS A 182 24.57 2.36 -7.41
N ASN A 183 23.79 2.19 -8.47
CA ASN A 183 24.17 1.41 -9.67
C ASN A 183 24.44 2.31 -10.89
N MET A 184 24.55 3.63 -10.70
CA MET A 184 25.08 4.59 -11.65
C MET A 184 26.53 4.95 -11.28
#